data_0cf615d4e66b7b1cd729fb8b7e1e7250
#
_entry.id   0cf615d4e66b7b1cd729fb8b7e1e7250
#
_cell.length_a   1.000
_cell.length_b   1.000
_cell.length_c   1.000
_cell.angle_alpha   90.00
_cell.angle_beta   90.00
_cell.angle_gamma   90.00
#
_symmetry.space_group_name_H-M   'P 1'
#
loop_
_entity.id
_entity.type
_entity.pdbx_description
1 polymer ?
#
loop_
_entity_poly.entity_id
_entity_poly.type
_entity_poly.pdbx_seq_one_letter_code
_entity_poly.pdbx_strand_id
1 'polypeptide(L)'
;GEEFATENFNFILGQGVGLFNTSSGWSGNLNTLVQGKGYWINITNSSEDFFKWGFDNCATPPNTPVLAKEENTLPEEYRVSQSTNQAFYLIQELTIDGQTPKSEDIILAYHNNALVGSAQYTDFIVLPVMGRDLSQQTIGFIEAGETPILKLLKSTGELVDLQAELEPFSNLLVSELQSV
;
A
#
# COMPACT_ATOMS: atom_id res chain seq x y z
N GLY A 1 -4.21 -23.64 2.33
CA GLY A 1 -3.44 -22.48 1.91
C GLY A 1 -3.91 -21.20 2.62
N GLU A 2 -5.16 -20.85 2.47
CA GLU A 2 -5.74 -19.61 3.04
C GLU A 2 -5.81 -19.64 4.57
N GLU A 3 -6.22 -20.79 5.13
CA GLU A 3 -6.32 -21.00 6.58
C GLU A 3 -4.96 -20.87 7.28
N PHE A 4 -3.88 -21.41 6.70
CA PHE A 4 -2.53 -21.27 7.23
C PHE A 4 -2.05 -19.79 7.19
N ALA A 5 -2.37 -19.06 6.14
CA ALA A 5 -2.00 -17.65 6.03
C ALA A 5 -2.71 -16.80 7.09
N THR A 6 -4.01 -17.07 7.35
CA THR A 6 -4.81 -16.31 8.31
C THR A 6 -4.31 -16.45 9.76
N GLU A 7 -3.79 -17.63 10.12
CA GLU A 7 -3.31 -17.89 11.49
C GLU A 7 -1.89 -17.39 11.75
N ASN A 8 -1.07 -17.25 10.72
CA ASN A 8 0.37 -17.03 10.89
C ASN A 8 0.86 -15.65 10.42
N PHE A 9 0.09 -14.93 9.62
CA PHE A 9 0.55 -13.65 9.06
C PHE A 9 -0.46 -12.52 9.32
N ASN A 10 0.06 -11.33 9.61
CA ASN A 10 -0.73 -10.10 9.66
C ASN A 10 -0.75 -9.39 8.30
N PHE A 11 0.42 -9.35 7.64
CA PHE A 11 0.52 -8.71 6.33
C PHE A 11 1.72 -9.23 5.53
N ILE A 12 1.63 -9.01 4.21
CA ILE A 12 2.71 -9.21 3.25
C ILE A 12 2.87 -7.89 2.49
N LEU A 13 4.05 -7.29 2.52
CA LEU A 13 4.34 -6.03 1.85
C LEU A 13 5.34 -6.25 0.71
N GLY A 14 5.05 -5.70 -0.45
CA GLY A 14 5.98 -5.46 -1.53
C GLY A 14 6.33 -3.97 -1.62
N GLN A 15 7.01 -3.58 -2.67
CA GLN A 15 7.33 -2.18 -2.93
C GLN A 15 6.08 -1.45 -3.47
N GLY A 16 5.45 -0.62 -2.64
CA GLY A 16 4.25 0.11 -2.97
C GLY A 16 2.96 -0.74 -3.06
N VAL A 17 3.02 -2.00 -2.66
CA VAL A 17 1.88 -2.92 -2.66
C VAL A 17 1.82 -3.68 -1.34
N GLY A 18 0.63 -4.05 -0.90
CA GLY A 18 0.43 -4.78 0.34
C GLY A 18 -0.79 -5.69 0.31
N LEU A 19 -0.72 -6.76 1.10
CA LEU A 19 -1.83 -7.65 1.41
C LEU A 19 -1.93 -7.75 2.94
N PHE A 20 -3.10 -7.47 3.49
CA PHE A 20 -3.32 -7.29 4.91
C PHE A 20 -4.41 -8.23 5.40
N ASN A 21 -4.18 -8.86 6.55
CA ASN A 21 -5.18 -9.66 7.24
C ASN A 21 -6.03 -8.73 8.11
N THR A 22 -7.23 -8.42 7.64
CA THR A 22 -8.18 -7.53 8.32
C THR A 22 -9.27 -8.35 9.01
N SER A 23 -10.12 -7.70 9.80
CA SER A 23 -11.29 -8.33 10.41
C SER A 23 -12.28 -8.91 9.40
N SER A 24 -12.24 -8.43 8.15
CA SER A 24 -13.08 -8.90 7.03
C SER A 24 -12.38 -9.91 6.11
N GLY A 25 -11.18 -10.36 6.48
CA GLY A 25 -10.33 -11.26 5.71
C GLY A 25 -9.16 -10.56 5.04
N TRP A 26 -8.53 -11.21 4.08
CA TRP A 26 -7.40 -10.68 3.35
C TRP A 26 -7.82 -9.58 2.37
N SER A 27 -7.25 -8.38 2.52
CA SER A 27 -7.53 -7.21 1.68
C SER A 27 -6.23 -6.50 1.30
N GLY A 28 -6.18 -5.91 0.11
CA GLY A 28 -5.01 -5.18 -0.37
C GLY A 28 -4.86 -5.18 -1.87
N ASN A 29 -3.77 -4.57 -2.35
CA ASN A 29 -3.44 -4.46 -3.77
C ASN A 29 -2.32 -5.41 -4.23
N LEU A 30 -1.78 -6.24 -3.34
CA LEU A 30 -0.83 -7.32 -3.67
C LEU A 30 -1.60 -8.58 -4.06
N ASN A 31 -1.78 -8.80 -5.35
CA ASN A 31 -2.55 -9.94 -5.87
C ASN A 31 -1.69 -11.17 -6.21
N THR A 32 -0.39 -10.98 -6.44
CA THR A 32 0.50 -12.07 -6.86
C THR A 32 1.92 -11.81 -6.39
N LEU A 33 2.59 -12.84 -5.87
CA LEU A 33 4.02 -12.79 -5.60
C LEU A 33 4.80 -13.04 -6.88
N VAL A 34 5.66 -12.09 -7.25
CA VAL A 34 6.45 -12.13 -8.49
C VAL A 34 7.85 -12.65 -8.20
N GLN A 35 8.33 -13.60 -8.99
CA GLN A 35 9.68 -14.14 -8.87
C GLN A 35 10.72 -13.02 -9.06
N GLY A 36 11.71 -12.97 -8.16
CA GLY A 36 12.79 -11.96 -8.19
C GLY A 36 12.44 -10.65 -7.48
N LYS A 37 11.25 -10.51 -6.91
CA LYS A 37 10.90 -9.40 -6.02
C LYS A 37 11.13 -9.77 -4.56
N GLY A 38 11.44 -8.78 -3.73
CA GLY A 38 11.51 -8.93 -2.28
C GLY A 38 10.18 -8.56 -1.63
N TYR A 39 9.84 -9.27 -0.55
CA TYR A 39 8.63 -9.02 0.24
C TYR A 39 8.96 -9.04 1.72
N TRP A 40 8.29 -8.19 2.49
CA TRP A 40 8.29 -8.21 3.94
C TRP A 40 7.05 -8.93 4.43
N ILE A 41 7.24 -9.87 5.35
CA ILE A 41 6.14 -10.65 5.92
C ILE A 41 6.14 -10.45 7.43
N ASN A 42 5.01 -10.01 7.97
CA ASN A 42 4.80 -9.94 9.41
C ASN A 42 4.15 -11.24 9.90
N ILE A 43 4.84 -11.95 10.78
CA ILE A 43 4.42 -13.25 11.32
C ILE A 43 3.82 -13.04 12.71
N THR A 44 2.57 -13.46 12.91
CA THR A 44 1.85 -13.34 14.19
C THR A 44 2.27 -14.36 15.23
N ASN A 45 2.64 -15.55 14.81
CA ASN A 45 2.91 -16.68 15.70
C ASN A 45 4.32 -17.22 15.46
N SER A 46 5.22 -16.92 16.40
CA SER A 46 6.61 -17.38 16.38
C SER A 46 6.84 -18.68 17.15
N SER A 47 5.80 -19.49 17.37
CA SER A 47 5.93 -20.75 18.11
C SER A 47 6.75 -21.81 17.36
N GLU A 48 7.00 -21.61 16.07
CA GLU A 48 7.93 -22.41 15.28
C GLU A 48 9.17 -21.59 14.90
N ASP A 49 10.36 -22.13 15.11
CA ASP A 49 11.65 -21.48 14.82
C ASP A 49 11.84 -21.15 13.33
N PHE A 50 11.00 -21.72 12.45
CA PHE A 50 10.98 -21.43 11.01
C PHE A 50 9.66 -21.87 10.39
N PHE A 51 9.22 -21.20 9.33
CA PHE A 51 8.23 -21.73 8.43
C PHE A 51 8.85 -22.03 7.06
N LYS A 52 8.43 -23.10 6.44
CA LYS A 52 8.86 -23.47 5.11
C LYS A 52 7.84 -22.97 4.09
N TRP A 53 8.23 -22.02 3.28
CA TRP A 53 7.46 -21.66 2.10
C TRP A 53 7.59 -22.79 1.07
N GLY A 54 6.53 -23.57 0.87
CA GLY A 54 6.49 -24.69 -0.06
C GLY A 54 5.52 -24.43 -1.19
N PHE A 55 6.01 -24.57 -2.41
CA PHE A 55 5.14 -24.69 -3.58
C PHE A 55 5.03 -26.19 -3.89
N ASP A 56 3.96 -26.84 -3.43
CA ASP A 56 3.78 -28.28 -3.61
C ASP A 56 3.53 -28.70 -5.07
N ASN A 57 3.38 -27.75 -5.98
CA ASN A 57 3.28 -27.95 -7.42
C ASN A 57 4.03 -26.85 -8.16
N CYS A 58 5.35 -26.83 -8.07
CA CYS A 58 6.15 -26.19 -9.12
C CYS A 58 6.00 -27.04 -10.39
N ALA A 59 4.86 -26.93 -11.07
CA ALA A 59 4.83 -27.20 -12.50
C ALA A 59 5.99 -26.40 -13.10
N THR A 60 6.79 -27.05 -13.92
CA THR A 60 7.91 -26.45 -14.66
C THR A 60 7.50 -25.02 -15.07
N PRO A 61 8.21 -23.98 -14.65
CA PRO A 61 7.80 -22.62 -14.98
C PRO A 61 7.63 -22.57 -16.49
N PRO A 62 6.52 -22.02 -17.01
CA PRO A 62 6.42 -21.79 -18.43
C PRO A 62 7.65 -20.97 -18.80
N ASN A 63 8.36 -21.34 -19.87
CA ASN A 63 9.59 -20.73 -20.35
C ASN A 63 9.49 -19.25 -20.75
N THR A 64 8.47 -18.58 -20.29
CA THR A 64 8.26 -17.16 -20.47
C THR A 64 8.22 -16.53 -19.08
N PRO A 65 9.18 -15.66 -18.70
CA PRO A 65 8.96 -14.81 -17.54
C PRO A 65 7.73 -13.94 -17.88
N VAL A 66 6.59 -14.31 -17.32
CA VAL A 66 5.48 -13.38 -17.23
C VAL A 66 5.96 -12.35 -16.22
N LEU A 67 6.63 -11.32 -16.71
CA LEU A 67 6.68 -10.05 -16.03
C LEU A 67 5.21 -9.60 -16.00
N ALA A 68 4.49 -9.97 -14.95
CA ALA A 68 3.27 -9.30 -14.61
C ALA A 68 3.68 -7.83 -14.40
N LYS A 69 3.55 -7.05 -15.44
CA LYS A 69 3.61 -5.60 -15.37
C LYS A 69 2.40 -5.26 -14.51
N GLU A 70 2.63 -4.94 -13.24
CA GLU A 70 1.62 -4.27 -12.45
C GLU A 70 1.22 -3.05 -13.29
N GLU A 71 0.04 -3.10 -13.88
CA GLU A 71 -0.50 -1.94 -14.59
C GLU A 71 -0.80 -0.91 -13.51
N ASN A 72 0.18 -0.02 -13.30
CA ASN A 72 -0.06 1.18 -12.53
C ASN A 72 -1.07 2.01 -13.33
N THR A 73 -2.34 1.91 -12.94
CA THR A 73 -3.46 2.59 -13.59
C THR A 73 -3.44 4.10 -13.39
N LEU A 74 -2.60 4.59 -12.46
CA LEU A 74 -2.46 6.01 -12.17
C LEU A 74 -1.79 6.76 -13.32
N PRO A 75 -2.27 7.95 -13.67
CA PRO A 75 -1.59 8.88 -14.58
C PRO A 75 -0.14 9.12 -14.13
N GLU A 76 0.76 9.36 -15.09
CA GLU A 76 2.20 9.48 -14.82
C GLU A 76 2.53 10.58 -13.79
N GLU A 77 1.79 11.69 -13.82
CA GLU A 77 1.94 12.81 -12.90
C GLU A 77 1.61 12.49 -11.44
N TYR A 78 0.85 11.42 -11.20
CA TYR A 78 0.49 10.96 -9.84
C TYR A 78 1.25 9.69 -9.41
N ARG A 79 2.24 9.27 -10.18
CA ARG A 79 3.12 8.16 -9.81
C ARG A 79 4.23 8.65 -8.89
N VAL A 80 4.35 8.00 -7.74
CA VAL A 80 5.36 8.34 -6.73
C VAL A 80 6.63 7.53 -6.97
N SER A 81 7.78 8.18 -6.86
CA SER A 81 9.07 7.48 -6.86
C SER A 81 9.16 6.53 -5.68
N GLN A 82 9.61 5.32 -5.94
CA GLN A 82 9.70 4.28 -4.92
C GLN A 82 10.83 4.57 -3.94
N SER A 83 10.60 4.21 -2.68
CA SER A 83 11.55 4.32 -1.59
C SER A 83 11.71 2.99 -0.86
N THR A 84 12.84 2.81 -0.19
CA THR A 84 13.04 1.70 0.75
C THR A 84 12.35 1.95 2.09
N ASN A 85 11.99 3.21 2.39
CA ASN A 85 11.19 3.61 3.53
C ASN A 85 9.74 3.83 3.08
N GLN A 86 8.82 3.04 3.58
CA GLN A 86 7.41 3.12 3.19
C GLN A 86 6.49 2.82 4.37
N ALA A 87 5.31 3.47 4.38
CA ALA A 87 4.22 3.20 5.29
C ALA A 87 2.95 2.91 4.47
N PHE A 88 1.97 2.26 5.08
CA PHE A 88 0.69 1.95 4.45
C PHE A 88 -0.44 2.48 5.33
N TYR A 89 -1.26 3.36 4.78
CA TYR A 89 -2.49 3.83 5.40
C TYR A 89 -3.65 3.10 4.72
N LEU A 90 -4.36 2.30 5.51
CA LEU A 90 -5.49 1.48 5.06
C LEU A 90 -6.77 2.24 5.37
N ILE A 91 -7.48 2.70 4.35
CA ILE A 91 -8.71 3.49 4.52
C ILE A 91 -9.90 2.58 4.23
N GLN A 92 -10.74 2.35 5.23
CA GLN A 92 -11.90 1.48 5.13
C GLN A 92 -13.13 2.21 4.58
N GLU A 93 -13.30 3.48 4.95
CA GLU A 93 -14.39 4.30 4.48
C GLU A 93 -13.90 5.72 4.18
N LEU A 94 -14.27 6.25 3.02
CA LEU A 94 -14.00 7.63 2.62
C LEU A 94 -15.30 8.28 2.14
N THR A 95 -15.63 9.41 2.76
CA THR A 95 -16.80 10.20 2.36
C THR A 95 -16.45 11.68 2.30
N ILE A 96 -17.03 12.39 1.32
CA ILE A 96 -16.91 13.83 1.17
C ILE A 96 -18.30 14.42 1.10
N ASP A 97 -18.66 15.29 2.05
CA ASP A 97 -19.99 15.85 2.16
C ASP A 97 -21.12 14.79 2.18
N GLY A 98 -20.82 13.62 2.79
CA GLY A 98 -21.74 12.49 2.86
C GLY A 98 -21.89 11.70 1.56
N GLN A 99 -21.00 11.92 0.58
CA GLN A 99 -20.98 11.20 -0.69
C GLN A 99 -19.72 10.34 -0.81
N THR A 100 -19.88 9.14 -1.32
CA THR A 100 -18.77 8.24 -1.65
C THR A 100 -18.06 8.72 -2.92
N PRO A 101 -16.73 8.77 -2.97
CA PRO A 101 -15.96 9.08 -4.17
C PRO A 101 -16.23 8.09 -5.31
N LYS A 102 -15.82 8.44 -6.52
CA LYS A 102 -15.93 7.59 -7.70
C LYS A 102 -14.66 6.75 -7.90
N SER A 103 -14.79 5.66 -8.64
CA SER A 103 -13.65 4.77 -8.95
C SER A 103 -12.53 5.45 -9.73
N GLU A 104 -12.82 6.56 -10.42
CA GLU A 104 -11.85 7.35 -11.17
C GLU A 104 -11.12 8.40 -10.31
N ASP A 105 -11.58 8.62 -9.06
CA ASP A 105 -10.97 9.58 -8.15
C ASP A 105 -9.67 8.99 -7.55
N ILE A 106 -8.71 9.85 -7.20
CA ILE A 106 -7.39 9.44 -6.73
C ILE A 106 -7.11 10.05 -5.36
N ILE A 107 -6.68 9.23 -4.42
CA ILE A 107 -6.20 9.70 -3.12
C ILE A 107 -4.71 10.02 -3.26
N LEU A 108 -4.33 11.20 -2.81
CA LEU A 108 -2.97 11.72 -2.85
C LEU A 108 -2.49 12.03 -1.44
N ALA A 109 -1.26 11.63 -1.12
CA ALA A 109 -0.57 12.00 0.10
C ALA A 109 0.57 12.96 -0.21
N TYR A 110 0.59 14.09 0.48
CA TYR A 110 1.62 15.10 0.34
C TYR A 110 2.40 15.27 1.63
N HIS A 111 3.70 15.52 1.50
CA HIS A 111 4.53 16.10 2.53
C HIS A 111 5.06 17.44 2.02
N ASN A 112 4.66 18.55 2.65
CA ASN A 112 4.85 19.89 2.12
C ASN A 112 4.31 20.00 0.67
N ASN A 113 5.17 20.18 -0.33
CA ASN A 113 4.80 20.24 -1.75
C ASN A 113 5.18 18.97 -2.53
N ALA A 114 5.77 17.96 -1.87
CA ALA A 114 6.15 16.71 -2.50
C ALA A 114 5.00 15.71 -2.44
N LEU A 115 4.66 15.10 -3.58
CA LEU A 115 3.76 13.96 -3.64
C LEU A 115 4.52 12.73 -3.11
N VAL A 116 4.06 12.16 -2.01
CA VAL A 116 4.71 11.03 -1.32
C VAL A 116 3.90 9.75 -1.33
N GLY A 117 2.63 9.80 -1.75
CA GLY A 117 1.76 8.64 -1.86
C GLY A 117 0.60 8.90 -2.81
N SER A 118 0.12 7.84 -3.46
CA SER A 118 -1.07 7.90 -4.32
C SER A 118 -1.72 6.54 -4.44
N ALA A 119 -3.06 6.52 -4.48
CA ALA A 119 -3.85 5.33 -4.70
C ALA A 119 -5.14 5.70 -5.45
N GLN A 120 -5.60 4.83 -6.35
CA GLN A 120 -6.92 4.97 -6.95
C GLN A 120 -7.99 4.61 -5.92
N TYR A 121 -9.11 5.32 -5.94
CA TYR A 121 -10.23 5.02 -5.04
C TYR A 121 -10.80 3.62 -5.33
N THR A 122 -10.95 2.84 -4.26
CA THR A 122 -11.60 1.53 -4.21
C THR A 122 -12.33 1.39 -2.87
N ASP A 123 -13.18 0.38 -2.71
CA ASP A 123 -13.92 0.15 -1.45
C ASP A 123 -13.00 -0.09 -0.23
N PHE A 124 -11.80 -0.60 -0.48
CA PHE A 124 -10.74 -0.71 0.52
C PHE A 124 -9.46 -0.12 -0.08
N ILE A 125 -9.03 1.03 0.44
CA ILE A 125 -7.91 1.77 -0.13
C ILE A 125 -6.63 1.41 0.61
N VAL A 126 -5.63 0.95 -0.14
CA VAL A 126 -4.26 0.81 0.32
C VAL A 126 -3.46 1.99 -0.22
N LEU A 127 -3.14 2.95 0.64
CA LEU A 127 -2.36 4.13 0.30
C LEU A 127 -0.91 3.94 0.75
N PRO A 128 0.02 3.57 -0.15
CA PRO A 128 1.43 3.56 0.17
C PRO A 128 1.95 5.00 0.25
N VAL A 129 2.69 5.30 1.30
CA VAL A 129 3.37 6.59 1.50
C VAL A 129 4.87 6.33 1.57
N MET A 130 5.61 6.98 0.67
CA MET A 130 7.06 6.82 0.52
C MET A 130 7.81 7.85 1.38
N GLY A 131 8.70 7.35 2.22
CA GLY A 131 9.55 8.16 3.08
C GLY A 131 10.89 8.51 2.46
N ARG A 132 11.60 9.44 3.08
CA ARG A 132 12.95 9.80 2.74
C ARG A 132 13.91 8.63 2.96
N ASP A 133 14.63 8.24 1.92
CA ASP A 133 15.77 7.33 1.98
C ASP A 133 17.05 8.00 1.49
N LEU A 134 18.09 7.25 1.18
CA LEU A 134 19.37 7.81 0.74
C LEU A 134 19.39 8.18 -0.75
N SER A 135 18.32 7.91 -1.51
CA SER A 135 18.27 8.20 -2.93
C SER A 135 17.99 9.69 -3.21
N GLN A 136 18.44 10.19 -4.36
CA GLN A 136 18.15 11.56 -4.79
C GLN A 136 16.67 11.75 -5.13
N GLN A 137 15.98 10.69 -5.53
CA GLN A 137 14.58 10.74 -5.95
C GLN A 137 13.60 10.99 -4.81
N THR A 138 14.03 10.72 -3.57
CA THR A 138 13.23 10.90 -2.36
C THR A 138 13.57 12.18 -1.56
N ILE A 139 14.34 13.12 -2.16
CA ILE A 139 14.60 14.42 -1.53
C ILE A 139 13.27 15.15 -1.35
N GLY A 140 12.99 15.58 -0.10
CA GLY A 140 11.72 16.23 0.26
C GLY A 140 10.58 15.28 0.63
N PHE A 141 10.82 13.97 0.56
CA PHE A 141 9.84 12.99 1.06
C PHE A 141 9.76 13.05 2.60
N ILE A 142 8.68 12.50 3.13
CA ILE A 142 8.35 12.50 4.56
C ILE A 142 9.40 11.73 5.38
N GLU A 143 9.70 12.23 6.56
CA GLU A 143 10.61 11.60 7.51
C GLU A 143 9.84 10.99 8.70
N ALA A 144 10.50 10.12 9.46
CA ALA A 144 9.89 9.48 10.62
C ALA A 144 9.42 10.51 11.66
N GLY A 145 8.19 10.35 12.14
CA GLY A 145 7.54 11.25 13.09
C GLY A 145 6.72 12.39 12.46
N GLU A 146 6.80 12.58 11.15
CA GLU A 146 5.98 13.55 10.43
C GLU A 146 4.66 12.91 9.95
N THR A 147 3.66 13.73 9.65
CA THR A 147 2.33 13.25 9.22
C THR A 147 2.04 13.75 7.79
N PRO A 148 1.63 12.88 6.86
CA PRO A 148 1.27 13.30 5.52
C PRO A 148 -0.05 14.07 5.52
N ILE A 149 -0.23 14.93 4.52
CA ILE A 149 -1.51 15.60 4.24
C ILE A 149 -2.22 14.82 3.14
N LEU A 150 -3.45 14.38 3.40
CA LEU A 150 -4.24 13.65 2.43
C LEU A 150 -5.15 14.58 1.64
N LYS A 151 -5.28 14.29 0.35
CA LYS A 151 -6.19 15.00 -0.55
C LYS A 151 -6.88 14.00 -1.48
N LEU A 152 -8.10 14.31 -1.89
CA LEU A 152 -8.79 13.62 -2.99
C LEU A 152 -8.72 14.48 -4.24
N LEU A 153 -8.22 13.91 -5.31
CA LEU A 153 -8.35 14.44 -6.66
C LEU A 153 -9.56 13.80 -7.30
N LYS A 154 -10.61 14.59 -7.49
CA LYS A 154 -11.81 14.13 -8.21
C LYS A 154 -11.54 13.99 -9.70
N SER A 155 -12.25 13.10 -10.35
CA SER A 155 -12.22 12.90 -11.82
C SER A 155 -12.58 14.18 -12.61
N THR A 156 -13.18 15.16 -11.95
CA THR A 156 -13.44 16.51 -12.48
C THR A 156 -12.22 17.42 -12.50
N GLY A 157 -11.10 17.01 -11.86
CA GLY A 157 -9.89 17.82 -11.66
C GLY A 157 -9.92 18.67 -10.38
N GLU A 158 -10.97 18.61 -9.58
CA GLU A 158 -11.08 19.30 -8.29
C GLU A 158 -10.22 18.57 -7.24
N LEU A 159 -9.44 19.32 -6.46
CA LEU A 159 -8.63 18.81 -5.36
C LEU A 159 -9.28 19.20 -4.02
N VAL A 160 -9.61 18.20 -3.19
CA VAL A 160 -10.28 18.36 -1.90
C VAL A 160 -9.37 17.90 -0.78
N ASP A 161 -9.23 18.71 0.29
CA ASP A 161 -8.48 18.31 1.48
C ASP A 161 -9.27 17.28 2.28
N LEU A 162 -8.61 16.18 2.66
CA LEU A 162 -9.18 15.14 3.50
C LEU A 162 -8.80 15.36 4.96
N GLN A 163 -9.75 15.19 5.86
CA GLN A 163 -9.54 15.30 7.30
C GLN A 163 -9.45 13.89 7.90
N ALA A 164 -8.29 13.55 8.41
CA ALA A 164 -8.07 12.26 9.07
C ALA A 164 -7.09 12.41 10.24
N GLU A 165 -7.30 11.64 11.29
CA GLU A 165 -6.31 11.46 12.35
C GLU A 165 -5.32 10.38 11.93
N LEU A 166 -4.17 10.79 11.43
CA LEU A 166 -3.13 9.89 10.92
C LEU A 166 -2.07 9.64 11.98
N GLU A 167 -1.65 8.38 12.10
CA GLU A 167 -0.42 8.07 12.81
C GLU A 167 0.79 8.68 12.09
N PRO A 168 1.77 9.23 12.82
CA PRO A 168 2.99 9.73 12.22
C PRO A 168 3.73 8.64 11.43
N PHE A 169 4.30 9.05 10.31
CA PHE A 169 5.05 8.14 9.44
C PHE A 169 6.18 7.44 10.21
N SER A 170 6.27 6.14 10.04
CA SER A 170 7.45 5.34 10.37
C SER A 170 7.61 4.23 9.34
N ASN A 171 8.85 3.77 9.14
CA ASN A 171 9.10 2.73 8.15
C ASN A 171 8.37 1.43 8.50
N LEU A 172 7.68 0.85 7.51
CA LEU A 172 6.83 -0.35 7.61
C LEU A 172 5.62 -0.18 8.56
N LEU A 173 5.23 1.06 8.86
CA LEU A 173 3.95 1.33 9.53
C LEU A 173 2.80 0.80 8.67
N VAL A 174 1.86 0.14 9.32
CA VAL A 174 0.53 -0.18 8.77
C VAL A 174 -0.49 0.43 9.71
N SER A 175 -1.16 1.47 9.28
CA SER A 175 -2.16 2.23 10.05
C SER A 175 -3.53 2.08 9.43
N GLU A 176 -4.52 1.65 10.23
CA GLU A 176 -5.90 1.46 9.78
C GLU A 176 -6.74 2.69 10.13
N LEU A 177 -7.36 3.29 9.11
CA LEU A 177 -8.27 4.42 9.23
C LEU A 177 -9.69 3.92 8.99
N GLN A 178 -10.54 4.01 10.02
CA GLN A 178 -11.93 3.55 9.94
C GLN A 178 -12.76 4.44 9.02
N SER A 179 -12.48 5.76 9.05
CA SER A 179 -13.15 6.76 8.20
C SER A 179 -12.24 7.96 7.94
N VAL A 180 -12.40 8.57 6.79
CA VAL A 180 -11.72 9.80 6.33
C VAL A 180 -12.73 10.73 5.68
#